data_0d53fe6dbe5359267bee9ecbc0663b54
#
_entry.id   0d53fe6dbe5359267bee9ecbc0663b54
#
_cell.length_a   1.000
_cell.length_b   1.000
_cell.length_c   1.000
_cell.angle_alpha   90.00
_cell.angle_beta   90.00
_cell.angle_gamma   90.00
#
_symmetry.space_group_name_H-M   'P 1'
#
loop_
_entity.id
_entity.type
_entity.pdbx_description
1 polymer ?
#
loop_
_entity_poly.entity_id
_entity_poly.type
_entity_poly.pdbx_seq_one_letter_code
_entity_poly.pdbx_strand_id
1 'polypeptide(L)'
;YATQTKLLKQGIEARIHAAVEVIYNPDTSVNARFPIYESDGWARDFDVIIHDECSAGVTERPYIDRILKAHRKGVPAVNLHCAMHSYRWGDFRQPVEAGADNAAWYEMIGLQSTGHGPQSPIDVAYAKHPITARLQGWTTINEELYNNIAVFDSATVVASGK
;
A
#
# COMPACT_ATOMS: atom_id res chain seq x y z
N TYR A 1 -12.67 1.37 8.01
CA TYR A 1 -11.22 1.56 8.13
C TYR A 1 -10.77 2.04 9.51
N ALA A 2 -11.32 3.12 10.10
CA ALA A 2 -10.83 3.65 11.38
C ALA A 2 -10.74 2.63 12.53
N THR A 3 -11.67 1.65 12.59
CA THR A 3 -11.61 0.56 13.58
C THR A 3 -10.49 -0.42 13.25
N GLN A 4 -10.32 -0.76 11.99
CA GLN A 4 -9.26 -1.67 11.52
C GLN A 4 -7.88 -1.07 11.75
N THR A 5 -7.67 0.21 11.44
CA THR A 5 -6.42 0.93 11.71
C THR A 5 -6.09 0.96 13.20
N LYS A 6 -7.11 1.13 14.09
CA LYS A 6 -6.90 1.03 15.54
C LYS A 6 -6.47 -0.36 15.98
N LEU A 7 -7.11 -1.40 15.45
CA LEU A 7 -6.73 -2.80 15.73
C LEU A 7 -5.31 -3.10 15.24
N LEU A 8 -4.95 -2.60 14.06
CA LEU A 8 -3.60 -2.72 13.52
C LEU A 8 -2.57 -2.08 14.46
N LYS A 9 -2.80 -0.82 14.89
CA LYS A 9 -1.94 -0.15 15.88
C LYS A 9 -1.78 -0.99 17.13
N GLN A 10 -2.86 -1.43 17.75
CA GLN A 10 -2.84 -2.26 18.95
C GLN A 10 -2.08 -3.57 18.72
N GLY A 11 -2.30 -4.20 17.56
CA GLY A 11 -1.63 -5.44 17.18
C GLY A 11 -0.12 -5.30 17.03
N ILE A 12 0.35 -4.20 16.48
CA ILE A 12 1.77 -3.87 16.30
C ILE A 12 2.40 -3.63 17.69
N GLU A 13 1.87 -2.69 18.45
CA GLU A 13 2.41 -2.28 19.76
C GLU A 13 2.42 -3.43 20.80
N ALA A 14 1.50 -4.39 20.66
CA ALA A 14 1.46 -5.58 21.53
C ALA A 14 2.53 -6.64 21.18
N ARG A 15 3.14 -6.59 20.00
CA ARG A 15 4.03 -7.65 19.48
C ARG A 15 5.47 -7.20 19.27
N ILE A 16 5.69 -5.93 19.05
CA ILE A 16 7.02 -5.37 18.84
C ILE A 16 7.18 -4.07 19.65
N HIS A 17 8.42 -3.73 19.98
CA HIS A 17 8.73 -2.46 20.63
C HIS A 17 8.66 -1.31 19.62
N ALA A 18 7.46 -0.81 19.40
CA ALA A 18 7.15 0.29 18.50
C ALA A 18 6.13 1.25 19.13
N ALA A 19 6.24 2.53 18.79
CA ALA A 19 5.21 3.54 19.04
C ALA A 19 4.52 3.82 17.71
N VAL A 20 3.21 3.62 17.62
CA VAL A 20 2.44 3.84 16.39
C VAL A 20 1.65 5.13 16.51
N GLU A 21 1.96 6.10 15.69
CA GLU A 21 1.15 7.30 15.47
C GLU A 21 0.16 7.06 14.32
N VAL A 22 -1.10 7.42 14.52
CA VAL A 22 -2.14 7.31 13.49
C VAL A 22 -2.48 8.71 12.98
N ILE A 23 -2.15 8.96 11.71
CA ILE A 23 -2.54 10.19 11.01
C ILE A 23 -3.89 9.92 10.34
N TYR A 24 -4.93 10.49 10.89
CA TYR A 24 -6.31 10.28 10.44
C TYR A 24 -6.81 11.47 9.62
N ASN A 25 -7.50 11.17 8.51
CA ASN A 25 -8.24 12.15 7.73
C ASN A 25 -9.74 11.82 7.78
N PRO A 26 -10.60 12.76 8.19
CA PRO A 26 -12.06 12.54 8.22
C PRO A 26 -12.69 12.51 6.82
N ASP A 27 -12.03 13.00 5.78
CA ASP A 27 -12.49 12.87 4.39
C ASP A 27 -12.41 11.42 3.95
N THR A 28 -13.56 10.83 3.64
CA THR A 28 -13.68 9.44 3.18
C THR A 28 -13.78 9.31 1.66
N SER A 29 -13.62 10.41 0.94
CA SER A 29 -13.62 10.40 -0.52
C SER A 29 -12.30 9.89 -1.10
N VAL A 30 -12.32 9.47 -2.35
CA VAL A 30 -11.11 9.09 -3.10
C VAL A 30 -10.18 10.28 -3.39
N ASN A 31 -10.62 11.51 -3.09
CA ASN A 31 -9.83 12.74 -3.24
C ASN A 31 -9.21 13.21 -1.92
N ALA A 32 -9.30 12.40 -0.86
CA ALA A 32 -8.75 12.73 0.44
C ALA A 32 -7.25 12.99 0.36
N ARG A 33 -6.82 14.17 0.84
CA ARG A 33 -5.41 14.58 0.92
C ARG A 33 -5.01 14.72 2.37
N PHE A 34 -3.90 14.16 2.74
CA PHE A 34 -3.37 14.22 4.10
C PHE A 34 -2.46 15.45 4.25
N PRO A 35 -2.79 16.39 5.16
CA PRO A 35 -2.00 17.60 5.35
C PRO A 35 -0.53 17.34 5.69
N ILE A 36 -0.22 16.22 6.32
CA ILE A 36 1.16 15.83 6.64
C ILE A 36 2.04 15.79 5.39
N TYR A 37 1.51 15.34 4.25
CA TYR A 37 2.27 15.24 2.99
C TYR A 37 2.51 16.58 2.29
N GLU A 38 1.98 17.70 2.81
CA GLU A 38 2.28 19.03 2.29
C GLU A 38 3.67 19.54 2.74
N SER A 39 4.29 18.87 3.70
CA SER A 39 5.64 19.19 4.19
C SER A 39 6.70 18.31 3.54
N ASP A 40 7.81 18.90 3.08
CA ASP A 40 8.96 18.18 2.54
C ASP A 40 9.66 17.26 3.55
N GLY A 41 9.48 17.49 4.83
CA GLY A 41 10.10 16.70 5.91
C GLY A 41 9.13 15.76 6.61
N TRP A 42 7.99 15.47 6.03
CA TRP A 42 6.86 14.78 6.65
C TRP A 42 7.21 13.43 7.31
N ALA A 43 8.15 12.70 6.75
CA ALA A 43 8.55 11.37 7.23
C ALA A 43 9.78 11.37 8.14
N ARG A 44 10.30 12.55 8.56
CA ARG A 44 11.58 12.67 9.27
C ARG A 44 11.63 11.90 10.58
N ASP A 45 10.52 11.86 11.29
CA ASP A 45 10.44 11.34 12.65
C ASP A 45 9.87 9.92 12.71
N PHE A 46 9.77 9.25 11.53
CA PHE A 46 9.24 7.90 11.41
C PHE A 46 10.27 6.93 10.84
N ASP A 47 10.38 5.74 11.46
CA ASP A 47 11.26 4.65 11.01
C ASP A 47 10.61 3.83 9.88
N VAL A 48 9.28 3.77 9.83
CA VAL A 48 8.50 3.08 8.81
C VAL A 48 7.14 3.73 8.64
N ILE A 49 6.63 3.75 7.42
CA ILE A 49 5.30 4.29 7.09
C ILE A 49 4.38 3.13 6.70
N ILE A 50 3.16 3.13 7.22
CA ILE A 50 2.10 2.24 6.77
C ILE A 50 1.06 3.08 6.04
N HIS A 51 0.97 2.90 4.74
CA HIS A 51 -0.05 3.50 3.90
C HIS A 51 -1.33 2.65 3.95
N ASP A 52 -2.40 3.23 4.49
CA ASP A 52 -3.74 2.62 4.62
C ASP A 52 -4.83 3.54 4.04
N GLU A 53 -4.42 4.48 3.22
CA GLU A 53 -5.28 5.46 2.57
C GLU A 53 -5.86 4.98 1.24
N CYS A 54 -7.04 5.51 0.86
CA CYS A 54 -7.72 5.29 -0.41
C CYS A 54 -7.81 6.59 -1.22
N SER A 55 -6.68 7.13 -1.65
CA SER A 55 -6.61 8.43 -2.34
C SER A 55 -6.52 8.27 -3.88
N ALA A 56 -7.40 7.43 -4.45
CA ALA A 56 -7.34 7.07 -5.87
C ALA A 56 -7.59 8.24 -6.84
N GLY A 57 -8.29 9.29 -6.39
CA GLY A 57 -8.58 10.49 -7.19
C GLY A 57 -7.55 11.60 -7.03
N VAL A 58 -6.57 11.45 -6.15
CA VAL A 58 -5.48 12.43 -5.99
C VAL A 58 -4.41 12.16 -7.05
N THR A 59 -4.28 13.08 -8.01
CA THR A 59 -3.44 12.92 -9.20
C THR A 59 -2.37 14.00 -9.34
N GLU A 60 -2.31 14.95 -8.42
CA GLU A 60 -1.36 16.07 -8.49
C GLU A 60 0.07 15.59 -8.25
N ARG A 61 0.84 15.56 -9.31
CA ARG A 61 2.21 15.07 -9.30
C ARG A 61 3.11 15.68 -8.22
N PRO A 62 3.11 16.99 -7.96
CA PRO A 62 3.96 17.56 -6.90
C PRO A 62 3.62 17.03 -5.50
N TYR A 63 2.34 16.73 -5.24
CA TYR A 63 1.92 16.14 -3.98
C TYR A 63 2.40 14.71 -3.86
N ILE A 64 2.19 13.90 -4.89
CA ILE A 64 2.62 12.50 -4.95
C ILE A 64 4.15 12.38 -4.85
N ASP A 65 4.89 13.25 -5.54
CA ASP A 65 6.36 13.26 -5.50
C ASP A 65 6.90 13.58 -4.12
N ARG A 66 6.21 14.38 -3.30
CA ARG A 66 6.60 14.60 -1.89
C ARG A 66 6.48 13.31 -1.08
N ILE A 67 5.42 12.52 -1.30
CA ILE A 67 5.26 11.22 -0.63
C ILE A 67 6.39 10.29 -1.06
N LEU A 68 6.54 10.10 -2.36
CA LEU A 68 7.55 9.20 -2.94
C LEU A 68 8.98 9.59 -2.59
N LYS A 69 9.27 10.89 -2.42
CA LYS A 69 10.61 11.40 -2.06
C LYS A 69 11.11 10.84 -0.74
N ALA A 70 10.23 10.63 0.23
CA ALA A 70 10.61 10.02 1.52
C ALA A 70 11.06 8.57 1.33
N HIS A 71 10.29 7.79 0.58
CA HIS A 71 10.58 6.38 0.29
C HIS A 71 11.82 6.20 -0.59
N ARG A 72 12.00 7.04 -1.61
CA ARG A 72 13.22 7.08 -2.42
C ARG A 72 14.48 7.44 -1.63
N LYS A 73 14.33 8.09 -0.48
CA LYS A 73 15.41 8.37 0.47
C LYS A 73 15.64 7.26 1.49
N GLY A 74 14.88 6.18 1.41
CA GLY A 74 15.08 4.98 2.21
C GLY A 74 14.11 4.80 3.38
N VAL A 75 13.09 5.63 3.54
CA VAL A 75 12.03 5.35 4.54
C VAL A 75 11.19 4.17 4.06
N PRO A 76 11.18 3.04 4.79
CA PRO A 76 10.42 1.87 4.40
C PRO A 76 8.91 2.12 4.38
N ALA A 77 8.20 1.45 3.47
CA ALA A 77 6.74 1.52 3.39
C ALA A 77 6.11 0.13 3.48
N VAL A 78 4.93 0.08 4.11
CA VAL A 78 3.98 -1.03 4.00
C VAL A 78 2.70 -0.46 3.39
N ASN A 79 2.28 -0.99 2.26
CA ASN A 79 1.07 -0.53 1.57
C ASN A 79 -0.03 -1.56 1.78
N LEU A 80 -1.12 -1.14 2.39
CA LEU A 80 -2.24 -2.00 2.74
C LEU A 80 -3.44 -1.71 1.86
N HIS A 81 -4.07 -2.78 1.40
CA HIS A 81 -5.41 -2.76 0.82
C HIS A 81 -5.56 -1.65 -0.24
N CYS A 82 -6.41 -0.66 0.03
CA CYS A 82 -6.74 0.44 -0.87
C CYS A 82 -5.55 1.35 -1.23
N ALA A 83 -4.48 1.35 -0.44
CA ALA A 83 -3.27 2.12 -0.78
C ALA A 83 -2.68 1.70 -2.13
N MET A 84 -2.91 0.44 -2.55
CA MET A 84 -2.51 -0.03 -3.88
C MET A 84 -3.20 0.70 -5.04
N HIS A 85 -4.35 1.33 -4.79
CA HIS A 85 -5.11 2.08 -5.78
C HIS A 85 -5.00 3.59 -5.61
N SER A 86 -4.25 4.08 -4.63
CA SER A 86 -4.04 5.50 -4.41
C SER A 86 -3.16 6.14 -5.48
N TYR A 87 -3.25 7.45 -5.64
CA TYR A 87 -2.32 8.28 -6.43
C TYR A 87 -2.10 7.81 -7.87
N ARG A 88 -3.18 7.39 -8.55
CA ARG A 88 -3.13 6.85 -9.90
C ARG A 88 -3.86 7.75 -10.89
N TRP A 89 -3.38 7.80 -12.14
CA TRP A 89 -4.01 8.52 -13.24
C TRP A 89 -3.77 7.84 -14.59
N GLY A 90 -4.40 8.36 -15.64
CA GLY A 90 -4.38 7.75 -16.97
C GLY A 90 -5.24 6.48 -17.04
N ASP A 91 -4.96 5.62 -18.01
CA ASP A 91 -5.68 4.35 -18.16
C ASP A 91 -5.08 3.27 -17.24
N PHE A 92 -5.44 3.32 -15.98
CA PHE A 92 -4.98 2.38 -14.95
C PHE A 92 -5.51 0.95 -15.14
N ARG A 93 -6.33 0.70 -16.15
CA ARG A 93 -6.84 -0.64 -16.50
C ARG A 93 -5.91 -1.38 -17.45
N GLN A 94 -4.94 -0.70 -18.02
CA GLN A 94 -3.89 -1.28 -18.84
C GLN A 94 -2.56 -1.27 -18.08
N PRO A 95 -1.67 -2.26 -18.31
CA PRO A 95 -0.33 -2.23 -17.74
C PRO A 95 0.39 -0.93 -18.11
N VAL A 96 0.98 -0.28 -17.10
CA VAL A 96 1.83 0.90 -17.35
C VAL A 96 3.27 0.47 -17.61
N GLU A 97 3.94 1.21 -18.47
CA GLU A 97 5.37 1.00 -18.75
C GLU A 97 6.22 1.48 -17.56
N ALA A 98 7.25 0.71 -17.21
CA ALA A 98 8.19 1.12 -16.17
C ALA A 98 8.88 2.44 -16.55
N GLY A 99 9.00 3.36 -15.59
CA GLY A 99 9.54 4.70 -15.80
C GLY A 99 8.54 5.70 -16.38
N ALA A 100 7.32 5.28 -16.75
CA ALA A 100 6.28 6.21 -17.17
C ALA A 100 5.84 7.09 -15.99
N ASP A 101 5.36 8.30 -16.32
CA ASP A 101 4.93 9.26 -15.30
C ASP A 101 3.83 8.70 -14.38
N ASN A 102 2.86 7.99 -14.95
CA ASN A 102 1.76 7.35 -14.22
C ASN A 102 2.13 6.02 -13.56
N ALA A 103 3.38 5.54 -13.69
CA ALA A 103 3.87 4.34 -13.03
C ALA A 103 4.41 4.61 -11.62
N ALA A 104 4.67 5.86 -11.26
CA ALA A 104 5.49 6.23 -10.11
C ALA A 104 5.03 5.62 -8.78
N TRP A 105 3.72 5.55 -8.52
CA TRP A 105 3.18 4.93 -7.31
C TRP A 105 3.25 3.40 -7.38
N TYR A 106 2.93 2.83 -8.54
CA TYR A 106 3.00 1.38 -8.75
C TYR A 106 4.42 0.82 -8.65
N GLU A 107 5.41 1.56 -9.14
CA GLU A 107 6.82 1.20 -8.99
C GLU A 107 7.27 1.18 -7.52
N MET A 108 6.80 2.13 -6.71
CA MET A 108 7.09 2.16 -5.27
C MET A 108 6.48 0.96 -4.56
N ILE A 109 5.27 0.54 -4.95
CA ILE A 109 4.61 -0.65 -4.41
C ILE A 109 5.23 -1.94 -4.97
N GLY A 110 5.69 -1.93 -6.22
CA GLY A 110 6.21 -3.08 -6.96
C GLY A 110 5.17 -3.83 -7.80
N LEU A 111 3.91 -3.38 -7.81
CA LEU A 111 2.84 -3.99 -8.61
C LEU A 111 1.78 -2.97 -9.02
N GLN A 112 1.00 -3.30 -10.05
CA GLN A 112 -0.17 -2.55 -10.47
C GLN A 112 -1.43 -3.41 -10.34
N SER A 113 -2.42 -2.89 -9.60
CA SER A 113 -3.74 -3.48 -9.47
C SER A 113 -4.82 -2.59 -10.11
N THR A 114 -5.82 -3.20 -10.72
CA THR A 114 -6.95 -2.49 -11.35
C THR A 114 -8.15 -2.34 -10.42
N GLY A 115 -8.39 -3.32 -9.59
CA GLY A 115 -9.54 -3.42 -8.71
C GLY A 115 -9.55 -4.77 -8.01
N HIS A 116 -10.68 -5.16 -7.47
CA HIS A 116 -10.88 -6.44 -6.81
C HIS A 116 -12.17 -7.11 -7.30
N GLY A 117 -12.26 -8.42 -7.11
CA GLY A 117 -13.46 -9.19 -7.32
C GLY A 117 -14.47 -9.06 -6.16
N PRO A 118 -15.57 -9.82 -6.20
CA PRO A 118 -16.47 -9.95 -5.06
C PRO A 118 -15.73 -10.60 -3.89
N GLN A 119 -16.18 -10.27 -2.67
CA GLN A 119 -15.60 -10.88 -1.46
C GLN A 119 -15.85 -12.39 -1.43
N SER A 120 -14.79 -13.14 -1.24
CA SER A 120 -14.79 -14.61 -1.12
C SER A 120 -13.63 -15.06 -0.24
N PRO A 121 -13.65 -16.31 0.28
CA PRO A 121 -12.45 -16.88 0.88
C PRO A 121 -11.31 -16.93 -0.14
N ILE A 122 -10.11 -16.57 0.30
CA ILE A 122 -8.90 -16.57 -0.53
C ILE A 122 -7.94 -17.62 0.03
N ASP A 123 -7.51 -18.57 -0.79
CA ASP A 123 -6.45 -19.50 -0.45
C ASP A 123 -5.10 -18.82 -0.64
N VAL A 124 -4.39 -18.60 0.46
CA VAL A 124 -3.09 -17.93 0.49
C VAL A 124 -1.98 -18.96 0.48
N ALA A 125 -1.08 -18.86 -0.48
CA ALA A 125 0.14 -19.65 -0.58
C ALA A 125 1.38 -18.75 -0.50
N TYR A 126 2.47 -19.29 0.08
CA TYR A 126 3.73 -18.55 0.24
C TYR A 126 4.84 -19.13 -0.63
N ALA A 127 5.61 -18.26 -1.27
CA ALA A 127 6.87 -18.63 -1.90
C ALA A 127 7.94 -18.88 -0.83
N LYS A 128 8.98 -19.63 -1.18
CA LYS A 128 10.13 -19.85 -0.28
C LYS A 128 10.96 -18.56 -0.19
N HIS A 129 10.88 -17.89 0.94
CA HIS A 129 11.62 -16.65 1.20
C HIS A 129 11.88 -16.52 2.71
N PRO A 130 12.96 -15.84 3.17
CA PRO A 130 13.22 -15.65 4.59
C PRO A 130 12.04 -15.04 5.37
N ILE A 131 11.31 -14.09 4.76
CA ILE A 131 10.13 -13.44 5.37
C ILE A 131 9.00 -14.47 5.60
N THR A 132 8.84 -15.45 4.72
CA THR A 132 7.75 -16.43 4.75
C THR A 132 8.15 -17.78 5.34
N ALA A 133 9.40 -17.95 5.77
CA ALA A 133 9.99 -19.24 6.17
C ALA A 133 9.24 -19.94 7.33
N ARG A 134 8.50 -19.19 8.15
CA ARG A 134 7.72 -19.71 9.27
C ARG A 134 6.20 -19.63 9.06
N LEU A 135 5.78 -19.25 7.87
CA LEU A 135 4.37 -19.12 7.51
C LEU A 135 3.89 -20.36 6.79
N GLN A 136 2.64 -20.73 7.02
CA GLN A 136 1.94 -21.79 6.32
C GLN A 136 0.78 -21.21 5.54
N GLY A 137 0.45 -21.81 4.40
CA GLY A 137 -0.74 -21.44 3.64
C GLY A 137 -2.00 -21.55 4.49
N TRP A 138 -2.96 -20.69 4.24
CA TRP A 138 -4.23 -20.61 4.96
C TRP A 138 -5.32 -20.04 4.07
N THR A 139 -6.56 -20.21 4.48
CA THR A 139 -7.71 -19.63 3.79
C THR A 139 -8.27 -18.47 4.62
N THR A 140 -8.52 -17.35 3.98
CA THR A 140 -9.07 -16.16 4.64
C THR A 140 -10.57 -16.35 4.95
N ILE A 141 -11.15 -15.47 5.75
CA ILE A 141 -12.60 -15.17 5.70
C ILE A 141 -12.93 -14.55 4.32
N ASN A 142 -14.18 -14.14 4.08
CA ASN A 142 -14.51 -13.41 2.86
C ASN A 142 -13.69 -12.11 2.78
N GLU A 143 -12.85 -12.04 1.75
CA GLU A 143 -11.93 -10.92 1.49
C GLU A 143 -11.91 -10.54 0.01
N GLU A 144 -11.31 -9.41 -0.31
CA GLU A 144 -11.20 -8.88 -1.65
C GLU A 144 -9.91 -9.34 -2.30
N LEU A 145 -10.00 -10.25 -3.29
CA LEU A 145 -8.85 -10.61 -4.10
C LEU A 145 -8.61 -9.52 -5.16
N TYR A 146 -7.46 -8.89 -5.07
CA TYR A 146 -7.07 -7.81 -5.95
C TYR A 146 -6.55 -8.34 -7.29
N ASN A 147 -7.01 -7.72 -8.38
CA ASN A 147 -6.61 -8.07 -9.75
C ASN A 147 -5.30 -7.34 -10.11
N ASN A 148 -4.18 -7.99 -9.90
CA ASN A 148 -2.86 -7.47 -10.21
C ASN A 148 -2.53 -7.76 -11.69
N ILE A 149 -2.42 -6.71 -12.51
CA ILE A 149 -2.19 -6.80 -13.96
C ILE A 149 -0.72 -6.64 -14.35
N ALA A 150 0.11 -6.13 -13.46
CA ALA A 150 1.56 -6.06 -13.64
C ALA A 150 2.28 -6.24 -12.30
N VAL A 151 3.44 -6.88 -12.36
CA VAL A 151 4.43 -6.96 -11.28
C VAL A 151 5.73 -6.46 -11.87
N PHE A 152 6.36 -5.46 -11.24
CA PHE A 152 7.59 -4.87 -11.71
C PHE A 152 8.79 -5.75 -11.37
N ASP A 153 9.84 -5.74 -12.20
CA ASP A 153 11.05 -6.55 -12.03
C ASP A 153 11.79 -6.28 -10.70
N SER A 154 11.57 -5.10 -10.10
CA SER A 154 12.11 -4.73 -8.80
C SER A 154 11.41 -5.43 -7.62
N ALA A 155 10.26 -6.08 -7.85
CA ALA A 155 9.47 -6.71 -6.81
C ALA A 155 9.72 -8.22 -6.72
N THR A 156 9.71 -8.74 -5.50
CA THR A 156 9.74 -10.18 -5.23
C THR A 156 8.39 -10.63 -4.71
N VAL A 157 7.71 -11.51 -5.45
CA VAL A 157 6.44 -12.09 -5.02
C VAL A 157 6.70 -13.12 -3.93
N VAL A 158 6.22 -12.87 -2.72
CA VAL A 158 6.41 -13.75 -1.55
C VAL A 158 5.13 -14.47 -1.11
N ALA A 159 3.97 -14.03 -1.62
CA ALA A 159 2.68 -14.67 -1.39
C ALA A 159 1.80 -14.53 -2.62
N SER A 160 0.87 -15.46 -2.80
CA SER A 160 -0.18 -15.40 -3.81
C SER A 160 -1.51 -15.83 -3.21
N GLY A 161 -2.60 -15.28 -3.72
CA GLY A 161 -3.97 -15.63 -3.38
C GLY A 161 -4.74 -16.13 -4.60
N LYS A 162 -5.71 -17.02 -4.41
CA LYS A 162 -6.68 -17.47 -5.41
C LYS A 162 -8.01 -17.88 -4.76
#